data_989dddf028631a1f3b18a417f723242d
#
_entry.id   989dddf028631a1f3b18a417f723242d
#
_cell.length_a   1.000
_cell.length_b   1.000
_cell.length_c   1.000
_cell.angle_alpha   90.00
_cell.angle_beta   90.00
_cell.angle_gamma   90.00
#
_symmetry.space_group_name_H-M   'P 1'
#
loop_
_entity.id
_entity.type
_entity.pdbx_description
1 polymer ?
#
loop_
_entity_poly.entity_id
_entity_poly.type
_entity_poly.pdbx_seq_one_letter_code
_entity_poly.pdbx_strand_id
1 'polypeptide(L)'
;FPLTHINLISVLPVSQEERYKQKVYVRTNEKIQALNQAYQELAQAYHQVSYVDVYSSLLDEVGQLAEAYTTDGLHLSVAGYRILAQALQETL
;
A
#
# COMPACT_ATOMS: atom_id res chain seq x y z
N PHE A 1 2.94 -25.49 2.16
CA PHE A 1 3.17 -26.07 3.49
C PHE A 1 2.05 -25.67 4.44
N PRO A 2 1.40 -26.64 5.10
CA PRO A 2 0.22 -26.34 5.92
C PRO A 2 0.51 -25.48 7.14
N LEU A 3 1.75 -25.44 7.61
CA LEU A 3 2.13 -24.65 8.77
C LEU A 3 2.76 -23.30 8.42
N THR A 4 2.92 -23.01 7.14
CA THR A 4 3.50 -21.73 6.70
C THR A 4 2.42 -20.65 6.73
N HIS A 5 2.71 -19.57 7.45
CA HIS A 5 1.84 -18.40 7.43
C HIS A 5 2.37 -17.39 6.43
N ILE A 6 1.47 -16.84 5.61
CA ILE A 6 1.79 -15.88 4.56
C ILE A 6 1.16 -14.54 4.92
N ASN A 7 1.96 -13.49 4.95
CA ASN A 7 1.47 -12.12 5.10
C ASN A 7 1.46 -11.47 3.72
N LEU A 8 0.26 -11.22 3.20
CA LEU A 8 0.07 -10.58 1.90
C LEU A 8 -0.08 -9.08 2.11
N ILE A 9 0.92 -8.33 1.71
CA ILE A 9 0.98 -6.89 1.96
C ILE A 9 0.28 -6.14 0.82
N SER A 10 -0.55 -5.16 1.18
CA SER A 10 -1.25 -4.34 0.20
C SER A 10 -0.28 -3.61 -0.73
N VAL A 11 -0.74 -3.33 -1.94
CA VAL A 11 -0.03 -2.42 -2.85
C VAL A 11 -0.12 -1.02 -2.26
N LEU A 12 0.93 -0.23 -2.43
CA LEU A 12 1.03 1.10 -1.84
C LEU A 12 0.28 2.14 -2.70
N PRO A 13 -0.19 3.24 -2.09
CA PRO A 13 -0.84 4.30 -2.85
C PRO A 13 0.15 5.09 -3.70
N VAL A 14 -0.38 5.89 -4.62
CA VAL A 14 0.39 6.85 -5.41
C VAL A 14 -0.24 8.23 -5.24
N SER A 15 0.50 9.29 -5.59
CA SER A 15 -0.05 10.64 -5.63
C SER A 15 -0.34 10.98 -7.09
N GLN A 16 -1.60 11.29 -7.38
CA GLN A 16 -2.05 11.62 -8.72
C GLN A 16 -2.01 13.13 -9.00
N GLU A 17 -1.29 13.89 -8.18
CA GLU A 17 -1.07 15.31 -8.44
C GLU A 17 -0.35 15.50 -9.76
N GLU A 18 -0.68 16.59 -10.45
CA GLU A 18 -0.14 16.90 -11.77
C GLU A 18 1.38 16.88 -11.81
N ARG A 19 2.04 17.37 -10.75
CA ARG A 19 3.50 17.43 -10.67
C ARG A 19 4.19 16.07 -10.71
N TYR A 20 3.44 14.97 -10.45
CA TYR A 20 3.99 13.62 -10.40
C TYR A 20 3.58 12.76 -11.60
N LYS A 21 2.83 13.31 -12.54
CA LYS A 21 2.19 12.49 -13.59
C LYS A 21 3.19 11.71 -14.45
N GLN A 22 4.40 12.18 -14.62
CA GLN A 22 5.39 11.46 -15.42
C GLN A 22 5.84 10.16 -14.76
N LYS A 23 5.97 10.16 -13.43
CA LYS A 23 6.38 8.97 -12.68
C LYS A 23 5.19 8.03 -12.44
N VAL A 24 4.05 8.59 -12.10
CA VAL A 24 2.85 7.80 -11.77
C VAL A 24 2.19 7.25 -13.03
N TYR A 25 2.20 8.03 -14.10
CA TYR A 25 1.72 7.69 -15.43
C TYR A 25 0.27 7.17 -15.40
N VAL A 26 0.04 5.88 -15.73
CA VAL A 26 -1.31 5.31 -15.79
C VAL A 26 -1.79 4.73 -14.46
N ARG A 27 -0.97 4.77 -13.43
CA ARG A 27 -1.32 4.22 -12.12
C ARG A 27 -2.36 5.13 -11.47
N THR A 28 -3.37 4.53 -10.86
CA THR A 28 -4.38 5.28 -10.10
C THR A 28 -4.65 4.57 -8.79
N ASN A 29 -5.01 5.33 -7.76
CA ASN A 29 -5.38 4.73 -6.48
C ASN A 29 -6.65 3.91 -6.60
N GLU A 30 -7.54 4.26 -7.52
CA GLU A 30 -8.74 3.46 -7.79
C GLU A 30 -8.38 2.04 -8.23
N LYS A 31 -7.44 1.91 -9.18
CA LYS A 31 -6.97 0.60 -9.64
C LYS A 31 -6.22 -0.15 -8.54
N ILE A 32 -5.43 0.58 -7.75
CA ILE A 32 -4.69 -0.01 -6.62
C ILE A 32 -5.66 -0.52 -5.57
N GLN A 33 -6.71 0.23 -5.24
CA GLN A 33 -7.72 -0.23 -4.28
C GLN A 33 -8.45 -1.47 -4.78
N ALA A 34 -8.75 -1.56 -6.07
CA ALA A 34 -9.37 -2.74 -6.65
C ALA A 34 -8.47 -3.97 -6.51
N LEU A 35 -7.17 -3.80 -6.74
CA LEU A 35 -6.21 -4.88 -6.57
C LEU A 35 -6.10 -5.29 -5.10
N ASN A 36 -6.06 -4.33 -4.18
CA ASN A 36 -6.00 -4.61 -2.75
C ASN A 36 -7.27 -5.31 -2.26
N GLN A 37 -8.42 -4.98 -2.84
CA GLN A 37 -9.66 -5.69 -2.54
C GLN A 37 -9.57 -7.17 -2.95
N ALA A 38 -9.00 -7.44 -4.12
CA ALA A 38 -8.76 -8.82 -4.57
C ALA A 38 -7.80 -9.56 -3.63
N TYR A 39 -6.78 -8.86 -3.12
CA TYR A 39 -5.85 -9.44 -2.13
C TYR A 39 -6.56 -9.79 -0.83
N GLN A 40 -7.47 -8.92 -0.37
CA GLN A 40 -8.26 -9.20 0.84
C GLN A 40 -9.13 -10.43 0.66
N GLU A 41 -9.76 -10.57 -0.50
CA GLU A 41 -10.61 -11.73 -0.81
C GLU A 41 -9.78 -13.01 -0.85
N LEU A 42 -8.57 -12.94 -1.41
CA LEU A 42 -7.65 -14.08 -1.43
C LEU A 42 -7.29 -14.51 0.01
N ALA A 43 -6.97 -13.53 0.86
CA ALA A 43 -6.62 -13.81 2.26
C ALA A 43 -7.78 -14.45 3.01
N GLN A 44 -9.02 -14.04 2.73
CA GLN A 44 -10.21 -14.62 3.34
C GLN A 44 -10.45 -16.06 2.90
N ALA A 45 -10.01 -16.42 1.70
CA ALA A 45 -10.21 -17.76 1.16
C ALA A 45 -9.24 -18.81 1.75
N TYR A 46 -8.11 -18.36 2.31
CA TYR A 46 -7.06 -19.24 2.81
C TYR A 46 -6.67 -18.84 4.24
N HIS A 47 -6.93 -19.70 5.21
CA HIS A 47 -6.69 -19.36 6.62
C HIS A 47 -5.23 -19.13 6.98
N GLN A 48 -4.28 -19.64 6.17
CA GLN A 48 -2.86 -19.40 6.38
C GLN A 48 -2.36 -18.09 5.77
N VAL A 49 -3.24 -17.32 5.13
CA VAL A 49 -2.89 -16.03 4.51
C VAL A 49 -3.57 -14.91 5.29
N SER A 50 -2.79 -13.92 5.69
CA SER A 50 -3.30 -12.69 6.32
C SER A 50 -3.01 -11.51 5.41
N TYR A 51 -4.00 -10.62 5.28
CA TYR A 51 -3.82 -9.38 4.53
C TYR A 51 -3.30 -8.29 5.47
N VAL A 52 -2.25 -7.60 5.05
CA VAL A 52 -1.65 -6.51 5.82
C VAL A 52 -1.87 -5.20 5.08
N ASP A 53 -2.70 -4.33 5.65
CA ASP A 53 -3.01 -3.03 5.03
C ASP A 53 -1.96 -1.99 5.43
N VAL A 54 -1.08 -1.66 4.49
CA VAL A 54 -0.15 -0.54 4.65
C VAL A 54 -0.55 0.64 3.75
N TYR A 55 -1.51 0.43 2.85
CA TYR A 55 -2.02 1.46 1.95
C TYR A 55 -2.63 2.62 2.75
N SER A 56 -3.51 2.31 3.70
CA SER A 56 -4.22 3.33 4.46
C SER A 56 -3.30 4.19 5.32
N SER A 57 -2.20 3.64 5.81
CA SER A 57 -1.26 4.36 6.68
C SER A 57 -0.47 5.45 5.94
N LEU A 58 -0.45 5.40 4.61
CA LEU A 58 0.34 6.31 3.79
C LEU A 58 -0.50 7.40 3.11
N LEU A 59 -1.81 7.42 3.36
CA LEU A 59 -2.72 8.35 2.70
C LEU A 59 -2.73 9.72 3.39
N ASP A 60 -2.96 10.76 2.60
CA ASP A 60 -3.26 12.09 3.10
C ASP A 60 -4.79 12.26 3.28
N GLU A 61 -5.24 13.48 3.55
CA GLU A 61 -6.64 13.79 3.84
C GLU A 61 -7.56 13.57 2.63
N VAL A 62 -7.00 13.60 1.41
CA VAL A 62 -7.80 13.44 0.18
C VAL A 62 -7.60 12.07 -0.48
N GLY A 63 -6.97 11.14 0.21
CA GLY A 63 -6.86 9.77 -0.28
C GLY A 63 -5.72 9.52 -1.26
N GLN A 64 -4.72 10.39 -1.28
CA GLN A 64 -3.52 10.24 -2.11
C GLN A 64 -2.33 9.86 -1.23
N LEU A 65 -1.25 9.36 -1.84
CA LEU A 65 0.01 9.16 -1.13
C LEU A 65 0.46 10.52 -0.58
N ALA A 66 0.63 10.61 0.74
CA ALA A 66 0.93 11.87 1.40
C ALA A 66 2.26 12.44 0.91
N GLU A 67 2.31 13.76 0.74
CA GLU A 67 3.51 14.45 0.27
C GLU A 67 4.73 14.16 1.13
N ALA A 68 4.53 14.06 2.45
CA ALA A 68 5.62 13.77 3.38
C ALA A 68 6.23 12.38 3.19
N TYR A 69 5.51 11.47 2.54
CA TYR A 69 5.91 10.06 2.40
C TYR A 69 6.42 9.71 1.01
N THR A 70 6.54 10.70 0.13
CA THR A 70 7.01 10.46 -1.23
C THR A 70 7.86 11.62 -1.73
N THR A 71 8.76 11.32 -2.68
CA THR A 71 9.55 12.35 -3.37
C THR A 71 9.07 12.57 -4.79
N ASP A 72 8.47 11.56 -5.42
CA ASP A 72 8.07 11.59 -6.83
C ASP A 72 6.63 11.15 -7.10
N GLY A 73 5.86 10.93 -6.04
CA GLY A 73 4.46 10.49 -6.15
C GLY A 73 4.30 8.99 -6.31
N LEU A 74 5.38 8.23 -6.46
CA LEU A 74 5.38 6.79 -6.67
C LEU A 74 6.20 6.06 -5.61
N HIS A 75 7.43 6.47 -5.38
CA HIS A 75 8.35 5.84 -4.43
C HIS A 75 8.24 6.49 -3.06
N LEU A 76 8.53 5.72 -2.01
CA LEU A 76 8.46 6.23 -0.65
C LEU A 76 9.73 7.05 -0.32
N SER A 77 9.52 8.13 0.44
CA SER A 77 10.61 8.85 1.10
C SER A 77 11.08 8.06 2.33
N VAL A 78 12.11 8.56 3.01
CA VAL A 78 12.56 7.97 4.29
C VAL A 78 11.42 7.93 5.29
N ALA A 79 10.65 9.02 5.40
CA ALA A 79 9.49 9.09 6.30
C ALA A 79 8.44 8.05 5.91
N GLY A 80 8.20 7.85 4.60
CA GLY A 80 7.27 6.84 4.12
C GLY A 80 7.71 5.43 4.47
N TYR A 81 9.00 5.13 4.34
CA TYR A 81 9.52 3.81 4.72
C TYR A 81 9.41 3.57 6.22
N ARG A 82 9.54 4.60 7.06
CA ARG A 82 9.32 4.47 8.50
C ARG A 82 7.89 4.08 8.83
N ILE A 83 6.92 4.69 8.14
CA ILE A 83 5.51 4.35 8.32
C ILE A 83 5.25 2.90 7.87
N LEU A 84 5.82 2.50 6.74
CA LEU A 84 5.71 1.13 6.26
C LEU A 84 6.28 0.13 7.27
N ALA A 85 7.48 0.40 7.78
CA ALA A 85 8.12 -0.47 8.77
C ALA A 85 7.29 -0.58 10.04
N GLN A 86 6.73 0.54 10.52
CA GLN A 86 5.87 0.56 11.70
C GLN A 86 4.61 -0.29 11.50
N ALA A 87 3.97 -0.15 10.35
CA ALA A 87 2.78 -0.93 10.03
C ALA A 87 3.08 -2.43 10.01
N LEU A 88 4.23 -2.83 9.46
CA LEU A 88 4.65 -4.22 9.43
C LEU A 88 4.95 -4.76 10.82
N GLN A 89 5.62 -3.95 11.68
CA GLN A 89 5.92 -4.36 13.05
C GLN A 89 4.65 -4.59 13.87
N GLU A 90 3.64 -3.73 13.71
CA GLU A 90 2.39 -3.86 14.44
C GLU A 90 1.61 -5.10 14.04
N THR A 91 1.82 -5.61 12.83
CA THR A 91 1.13 -6.77 12.31
C THR A 91 1.88 -8.06 12.60
N LEU A 92 3.19 -8.01 12.58
CA LEU A 92 4.04 -9.18 12.78
C LEU A 92 4.35 -9.37 14.26
#